data_06f136f878986106060bbe871f773324
#
_entry.id   06f136f878986106060bbe871f773324
#
_cell.length_a   1.000
_cell.length_b   1.000
_cell.length_c   1.000
_cell.angle_alpha   90.00
_cell.angle_beta   90.00
_cell.angle_gamma   90.00
#
_symmetry.space_group_name_H-M   'P 1'
#
loop_
_entity.id
_entity.type
_entity.pdbx_description
1 polymer ?
#
loop_
_entity_poly.entity_id
_entity_poly.type
_entity_poly.pdbx_seq_one_letter_code
_entity_poly.pdbx_strand_id
1 'polypeptide(L)'
;MAHFELGAGEVSRPQQHRTVNEIWYVVQGLGRMWRRHDGHEPRENGLRPGVAPTIPVGTSFQSRNTGREPLAAIGITMPPWPGEGEAMDVDGPWMPDLQAGS
;
A
#
# COMPACT_ATOMS: atom_id res chain seq x y z
N MET A 1 -10.10 0.03 -10.73
CA MET A 1 -10.20 0.72 -9.43
C MET A 1 -10.50 -0.29 -8.35
N ALA A 2 -9.75 -0.25 -7.28
CA ALA A 2 -9.91 -1.20 -6.19
C ALA A 2 -10.04 -0.46 -4.86
N HIS A 3 -10.76 -1.09 -3.93
CA HIS A 3 -10.91 -0.59 -2.56
C HIS A 3 -9.95 -1.36 -1.66
N PHE A 4 -9.19 -0.63 -0.85
CA PHE A 4 -8.26 -1.19 0.10
C PHE A 4 -8.65 -0.75 1.52
N GLU A 5 -8.58 -1.68 2.47
CA GLU A 5 -8.93 -1.38 3.85
C GLU A 5 -8.08 -2.18 4.83
N LEU A 6 -7.63 -1.50 5.88
CA LEU A 6 -6.97 -2.12 7.03
C LEU A 6 -7.75 -1.75 8.29
N GLY A 7 -8.05 -2.73 9.11
CA GLY A 7 -8.63 -2.49 10.43
C GLY A 7 -7.64 -1.83 11.36
N ALA A 8 -8.14 -1.34 12.50
CA ALA A 8 -7.30 -0.65 13.49
C ALA A 8 -6.10 -1.52 13.89
N GLY A 9 -4.91 -0.95 13.80
CA GLY A 9 -3.67 -1.62 14.17
C GLY A 9 -3.17 -2.66 13.19
N GLU A 10 -3.88 -2.94 12.11
CA GLU A 10 -3.46 -3.96 11.14
C GLU A 10 -2.33 -3.46 10.24
N VAL A 11 -1.51 -4.42 9.80
CA VAL A 11 -0.35 -4.17 8.94
C VAL A 11 -0.48 -5.03 7.70
N SER A 12 -0.35 -4.43 6.52
CA SER A 12 -0.43 -5.14 5.25
C SER A 12 0.83 -5.94 4.99
N ARG A 13 0.76 -6.87 4.03
CA ARG A 13 1.95 -7.53 3.53
C ARG A 13 2.74 -6.55 2.65
N PRO A 14 4.08 -6.57 2.73
CA PRO A 14 4.89 -5.77 1.81
C PRO A 14 4.86 -6.39 0.42
N GLN A 15 4.60 -5.59 -0.59
CA GLN A 15 4.43 -6.07 -1.96
C GLN A 15 5.07 -5.12 -2.96
N GLN A 16 5.24 -5.62 -4.19
CA GLN A 16 5.73 -4.87 -5.35
C GLN A 16 4.91 -5.28 -6.55
N HIS A 17 4.50 -4.32 -7.37
CA HIS A 17 3.78 -4.60 -8.61
C HIS A 17 4.77 -4.86 -9.74
N ARG A 18 4.46 -5.84 -10.60
CA ARG A 18 5.33 -6.23 -11.70
C ARG A 18 5.25 -5.30 -12.90
N THR A 19 4.04 -4.87 -13.26
CA THR A 19 3.81 -4.20 -14.54
C THR A 19 2.93 -2.97 -14.47
N VAL A 20 2.30 -2.69 -13.33
CA VAL A 20 1.38 -1.55 -13.21
C VAL A 20 1.93 -0.49 -12.29
N ASN A 21 1.61 0.76 -12.60
CA ASN A 21 1.73 1.87 -11.66
C ASN A 21 0.41 1.97 -10.89
N GLU A 22 0.47 2.46 -9.68
CA GLU A 22 -0.74 2.66 -8.86
C GLU A 22 -0.71 4.01 -8.18
N ILE A 23 -1.88 4.61 -8.03
CA ILE A 23 -2.10 5.77 -7.17
C ILE A 23 -3.20 5.40 -6.20
N TRP A 24 -2.97 5.66 -4.92
CA TRP A 24 -3.99 5.55 -3.89
C TRP A 24 -4.58 6.91 -3.61
N TYR A 25 -5.84 6.93 -3.24
CA TYR A 25 -6.49 8.10 -2.64
C TYR A 25 -7.07 7.68 -1.30
N VAL A 26 -6.50 8.21 -0.21
CA VAL A 26 -6.95 7.86 1.14
C VAL A 26 -8.26 8.58 1.42
N VAL A 27 -9.28 7.82 1.81
CA VAL A 27 -10.63 8.36 2.05
C VAL A 27 -11.02 8.35 3.52
N GLN A 28 -10.36 7.52 4.34
CA GLN A 28 -10.70 7.39 5.76
C GLN A 28 -9.51 6.87 6.55
N GLY A 29 -9.38 7.33 7.78
CA GLY A 29 -8.44 6.77 8.74
C GLY A 29 -7.07 7.41 8.69
N LEU A 30 -6.19 6.89 9.55
CA LEU A 30 -4.80 7.34 9.68
C LEU A 30 -3.88 6.15 9.59
N GLY A 31 -2.75 6.34 8.93
CA GLY A 31 -1.78 5.28 8.80
C GLY A 31 -0.44 5.79 8.32
N ARG A 32 0.42 4.84 7.97
CA ARG A 32 1.71 5.14 7.37
C ARG A 32 1.95 4.19 6.22
N MET A 33 2.66 4.68 5.20
CA MET A 33 3.10 3.87 4.07
C MET A 33 4.61 3.95 3.96
N TRP A 34 5.24 2.78 3.92
CA TRP A 34 6.66 2.63 3.61
C TRP A 34 6.77 2.30 2.13
N ARG A 35 7.72 2.95 1.44
CA ARG A 35 8.01 2.67 0.02
C ARG A 35 9.51 2.65 -0.20
N ARG A 36 9.96 1.74 -1.05
CA ARG A 36 11.33 1.70 -1.51
C ARG A 36 11.37 1.33 -3.00
N HIS A 37 11.92 2.22 -3.80
CA HIS A 37 12.21 1.93 -5.20
C HIS A 37 13.65 1.42 -5.31
N ASP A 38 13.88 0.42 -6.15
CA ASP A 38 15.21 -0.20 -6.29
C ASP A 38 16.28 0.86 -6.56
N GLY A 39 17.39 0.78 -5.80
CA GLY A 39 18.49 1.72 -5.92
C GLY A 39 18.29 3.04 -5.19
N HIS A 40 17.18 3.22 -4.49
CA HIS A 40 16.85 4.44 -3.75
C HIS A 40 16.67 4.18 -2.27
N GLU A 41 16.84 5.24 -1.48
CA GLU A 41 16.57 5.17 -0.05
C GLU A 41 15.07 4.96 0.20
N PRO A 42 14.71 4.17 1.20
CA PRO A 42 13.31 4.00 1.56
C PRO A 42 12.72 5.30 2.11
N ARG A 43 11.43 5.46 1.93
CA ARG A 43 10.68 6.60 2.45
C ARG A 43 9.47 6.11 3.22
N GLU A 44 9.08 6.88 4.21
CA GLU A 44 7.89 6.60 5.01
C GLU A 44 7.07 7.86 5.12
N ASN A 45 5.78 7.77 4.80
CA ASN A 45 4.88 8.91 4.77
C ASN A 45 3.61 8.61 5.55
N GLY A 46 3.05 9.65 6.15
CA GLY A 46 1.74 9.55 6.81
C GLY A 46 0.62 9.42 5.80
N LEU A 47 -0.38 8.63 6.15
CA LEU A 47 -1.62 8.49 5.38
C LEU A 47 -2.75 9.11 6.17
N ARG A 48 -3.53 9.96 5.51
CA ARG A 48 -4.73 10.59 6.07
C ARG A 48 -5.66 10.95 4.92
N PRO A 49 -6.94 11.20 5.18
CA PRO A 49 -7.86 11.55 4.09
C PRO A 49 -7.34 12.68 3.21
N GLY A 50 -7.40 12.49 1.91
CA GLY A 50 -6.93 13.44 0.92
C GLY A 50 -5.49 13.23 0.46
N VAL A 51 -4.71 12.39 1.13
CA VAL A 51 -3.35 12.06 0.70
C VAL A 51 -3.43 11.03 -0.43
N ALA A 52 -2.62 11.22 -1.47
CA ALA A 52 -2.63 10.36 -2.65
C ALA A 52 -1.21 9.85 -2.95
N PRO A 53 -0.72 8.84 -2.23
CA PRO A 53 0.61 8.30 -2.50
C PRO A 53 0.64 7.57 -3.83
N THR A 54 1.77 7.69 -4.54
CA THR A 54 2.01 6.99 -5.79
C THR A 54 2.88 5.77 -5.55
N ILE A 55 2.60 4.70 -6.30
CA ILE A 55 3.34 3.44 -6.22
C ILE A 55 3.74 3.06 -7.65
N PRO A 56 4.85 3.59 -8.17
CA PRO A 56 5.31 3.23 -9.51
C PRO A 56 5.71 1.75 -9.61
N VAL A 57 5.72 1.23 -10.82
CA VAL A 57 6.25 -0.12 -11.10
C VAL A 57 7.62 -0.28 -10.46
N GLY A 58 7.85 -1.41 -9.80
CA GLY A 58 9.15 -1.70 -9.20
C GLY A 58 9.35 -1.09 -7.81
N THR A 59 8.32 -0.44 -7.27
CA THR A 59 8.38 0.12 -5.92
C THR A 59 7.81 -0.89 -4.93
N SER A 60 8.60 -1.26 -3.93
CA SER A 60 8.13 -2.06 -2.78
C SER A 60 7.37 -1.14 -1.84
N PHE A 61 6.25 -1.61 -1.31
CA PHE A 61 5.44 -0.80 -0.41
C PHE A 61 4.76 -1.65 0.64
N GLN A 62 4.50 -1.05 1.78
CA GLN A 62 3.80 -1.67 2.89
C GLN A 62 3.05 -0.58 3.64
N SER A 63 1.85 -0.88 4.12
CA SER A 63 1.01 0.08 4.84
C SER A 63 0.60 -0.47 6.19
N ARG A 64 0.38 0.42 7.15
CA ARG A 64 -0.19 0.05 8.44
C ARG A 64 -1.17 1.12 8.91
N ASN A 65 -2.15 0.67 9.66
CA ASN A 65 -3.14 1.54 10.28
C ASN A 65 -2.62 1.93 11.67
N THR A 66 -2.39 3.23 11.88
CA THR A 66 -1.91 3.75 13.16
C THR A 66 -3.01 4.40 13.98
N GLY A 67 -4.24 4.41 13.47
CA GLY A 67 -5.39 5.00 14.13
C GLY A 67 -6.31 3.96 14.74
N ARG A 68 -7.49 4.42 15.12
CA ARG A 68 -8.52 3.60 15.76
C ARG A 68 -9.67 3.24 14.83
N GLU A 69 -9.74 3.90 13.68
CA GLU A 69 -10.74 3.65 12.66
C GLU A 69 -10.13 2.85 11.53
N PRO A 70 -10.94 2.22 10.68
CA PRO A 70 -10.41 1.61 9.47
C PRO A 70 -9.66 2.61 8.62
N LEU A 71 -8.50 2.20 8.08
CA LEU A 71 -7.78 2.96 7.07
C LEU A 71 -8.28 2.48 5.73
N ALA A 72 -8.88 3.37 4.96
CA ALA A 72 -9.46 3.02 3.68
C ALA A 72 -8.93 3.91 2.57
N ALA A 73 -8.64 3.30 1.43
CA ALA A 73 -8.15 4.00 0.25
C ALA A 73 -8.72 3.38 -1.01
N ILE A 74 -8.79 4.17 -2.07
CA ILE A 74 -9.13 3.72 -3.40
C ILE A 74 -7.84 3.69 -4.21
N GLY A 75 -7.55 2.54 -4.83
CA GLY A 75 -6.38 2.38 -5.68
C GLY A 75 -6.77 2.36 -7.15
N ILE A 76 -6.02 3.09 -7.97
CA ILE A 76 -6.19 3.11 -9.42
C ILE A 76 -4.89 2.65 -10.04
N THR A 77 -4.96 1.61 -10.87
CA THR A 77 -3.79 1.07 -11.55
C THR A 77 -3.78 1.48 -13.03
N MET A 78 -2.57 1.62 -13.56
CA MET A 78 -2.34 1.97 -14.97
C MET A 78 -1.21 1.07 -15.51
N PRO A 79 -1.50 0.17 -16.45
CA PRO A 79 -2.81 -0.15 -17.02
C PRO A 79 -3.75 -0.81 -16.01
N PRO A 80 -4.97 -1.20 -16.41
CA PRO A 80 -5.87 -1.93 -15.53
C PRO A 80 -5.23 -3.18 -14.94
N TRP A 81 -5.63 -3.55 -13.72
CA TRP A 81 -5.05 -4.68 -12.99
C TRP A 81 -5.13 -5.96 -13.82
N PRO A 82 -4.00 -6.62 -14.12
CA PRO A 82 -3.98 -7.78 -15.02
C PRO A 82 -4.38 -9.10 -14.34
N GLY A 83 -4.43 -9.14 -13.02
CA GLY A 83 -4.85 -10.35 -12.31
C GLY A 83 -3.75 -10.98 -11.47
N GLU A 84 -3.80 -12.30 -11.32
CA GLU A 84 -2.86 -13.03 -10.47
C GLU A 84 -1.41 -12.87 -10.92
N GLY A 85 -0.51 -12.86 -9.95
CA GLY A 85 0.91 -12.75 -10.21
C GLY A 85 1.43 -11.34 -10.40
N GLU A 86 0.54 -10.34 -10.46
CA GLU A 86 0.95 -8.96 -10.60
C GLU A 86 1.62 -8.43 -9.33
N ALA A 87 1.06 -8.75 -8.17
CA ALA A 87 1.65 -8.36 -6.90
C ALA A 87 2.59 -9.46 -6.39
N MET A 88 3.80 -9.08 -6.06
CA MET A 88 4.79 -9.99 -5.49
C MET A 88 5.02 -9.63 -4.03
N ASP A 89 5.14 -10.66 -3.18
CA ASP A 89 5.58 -10.43 -1.80
C ASP A 89 7.05 -10.07 -1.78
N VAL A 90 7.40 -9.11 -0.95
CA VAL A 90 8.79 -8.64 -0.77
C VAL A 90 9.06 -8.45 0.72
N ASP A 91 10.31 -8.18 1.08
CA ASP A 91 10.64 -7.82 2.46
C ASP A 91 10.23 -6.39 2.73
N GLY A 92 9.74 -6.15 3.94
CA GLY A 92 9.35 -4.83 4.40
C GLY A 92 9.70 -4.63 5.87
N PRO A 93 9.55 -3.40 6.38
CA PRO A 93 9.99 -3.04 7.72
C PRO A 93 9.08 -3.51 8.85
N TRP A 94 7.82 -3.85 8.54
CA TRP A 94 6.85 -4.19 9.58
C TRP A 94 6.39 -5.63 9.44
N MET A 95 6.09 -6.25 10.60
CA MET A 95 5.54 -7.61 10.61
C MET A 95 4.07 -7.55 10.15
N PRO A 96 3.74 -8.21 9.02
CA PRO A 96 2.36 -8.17 8.53
C PRO A 96 1.43 -9.04 9.36
N ASP A 97 0.15 -8.63 9.43
CA ASP A 97 -0.90 -9.49 9.94
C ASP A 97 -1.28 -10.52 8.87
N LEU A 98 -1.55 -11.74 9.30
CA LEU A 98 -1.85 -12.82 8.35
C LEU A 98 -3.13 -12.57 7.56
N GLN A 99 -4.03 -11.76 8.06
CA GLN A 99 -5.34 -11.51 7.48
C GLN A 99 -5.44 -10.17 6.77
N ALA A 100 -4.45 -9.29 6.93
CA ALA A 100 -4.51 -7.94 6.40
C ALA A 100 -3.84 -7.84 5.04
N GLY A 101 -4.34 -6.95 4.18
CA GLY A 101 -3.69 -6.60 2.92
C GLY A 101 -3.64 -7.68 1.87
N SER A 102 -4.47 -8.66 1.97
CA SER A 102 -4.52 -9.74 0.99
C SER A 102 -5.29 -9.38 -0.26
#